data_f486553f1e27cb4006d6a5180558b067
#
_entry.id   f486553f1e27cb4006d6a5180558b067
#
_cell.length_a   1.000
_cell.length_b   1.000
_cell.length_c   1.000
_cell.angle_alpha   90.00
_cell.angle_beta   90.00
_cell.angle_gamma   90.00
#
_symmetry.space_group_name_H-M   'P 1'
#
loop_
_entity.id
_entity.type
_entity.pdbx_description
1 polymer ?
#
loop_
_entity_poly.entity_id
_entity_poly.type
_entity_poly.pdbx_seq_one_letter_code
_entity_poly.pdbx_strand_id
1 'polypeptide(L)'
;MRNTASDNGLTLTVYAGTTGVQLAWDAEEGLREDLLGFAIKRYGGTHPEGAWLQGGIGFPAQHHPPGEFLDTHLAPIQAFRWGDYTVRPDTDYRYELVPMYAPADALRPGATASTTLRTEKLDVAPHSIAFNRAVAASQAYSRRFGEADPHENAAARAWLARGLDDFIDAFIARAGGDSALDIVIYEYELERIRQALLAAAARGASVRIVYHAASGDEQTATNAANIAADGWPQDAVRPRVTSNICHDKTIVFSRVANGERRPEAVLTGSTNWTFNGLYYQANVGHVVDDGDVARRYLALFEQLFAGATPSDMRAWLADNDPVPSGAAVDEPLQLLFSPRPDRSDLDYYVSLIGGATRSLIFATAFDLDDAVLSALAGEGGARRILRYGLQNSASRVTGYNRELARNFTATGRLRSAPDEFLQEHTPGQRGGILMHAKVILLDFDTARPMLISGSANYSVDSSENNDENTLVIRGDARVADIYLAELFRLFDHYRFRYNWSHPAAAGEEGGGTEARRAVLDDTPAWTDRYYADANDPHAIERRQLSRPLTAAPA
;
A
#
# COMPACT_ATOMS: atom_id res chain seq x y z
N MET A 1 15.16 3.95 -1.82
CA MET A 1 16.46 3.87 -2.57
C MET A 1 16.62 2.48 -3.15
N ARG A 2 17.14 2.37 -4.38
CA ARG A 2 17.38 1.08 -5.05
C ARG A 2 18.87 0.83 -5.15
N ASN A 3 19.29 -0.41 -4.95
CA ASN A 3 20.64 -0.84 -5.23
C ASN A 3 20.62 -2.12 -6.06
N THR A 4 21.48 -2.18 -7.05
CA THR A 4 21.66 -3.36 -7.91
C THR A 4 23.12 -3.79 -7.88
N ALA A 5 23.33 -5.09 -7.77
CA ALA A 5 24.65 -5.73 -7.91
C ALA A 5 24.55 -6.92 -8.86
N SER A 6 25.57 -7.12 -9.68
CA SER A 6 25.69 -8.28 -10.56
C SER A 6 27.01 -8.98 -10.28
N ASP A 7 26.93 -10.27 -9.97
CA ASP A 7 28.08 -11.12 -9.72
C ASP A 7 27.73 -12.59 -10.00
N ASN A 8 28.71 -13.35 -10.49
CA ASN A 8 28.59 -14.81 -10.73
C ASN A 8 27.36 -15.23 -11.57
N GLY A 9 26.95 -14.43 -12.56
CA GLY A 9 25.78 -14.70 -13.41
C GLY A 9 24.43 -14.38 -12.74
N LEU A 10 24.46 -13.80 -11.53
CA LEU A 10 23.28 -13.30 -10.81
C LEU A 10 23.22 -11.77 -10.87
N THR A 11 22.02 -11.23 -11.01
CA THR A 11 21.76 -9.80 -10.80
C THR A 11 20.73 -9.67 -9.68
N LEU A 12 21.08 -8.98 -8.60
CA LEU A 12 20.23 -8.75 -7.44
C LEU A 12 19.92 -7.26 -7.32
N THR A 13 18.64 -6.90 -7.33
CA THR A 13 18.14 -5.54 -7.04
C THR A 13 17.31 -5.56 -5.78
N VAL A 14 17.50 -4.53 -4.95
CA VAL A 14 16.75 -4.30 -3.72
C VAL A 14 16.09 -2.93 -3.76
N TYR A 15 14.82 -2.88 -3.35
CA TYR A 15 14.00 -1.67 -3.28
C TYR A 15 13.68 -1.38 -1.81
N ALA A 16 14.12 -0.25 -1.30
CA ALA A 16 13.94 0.11 0.09
C ALA A 16 12.58 0.78 0.32
N GLY A 17 11.74 0.13 1.13
CA GLY A 17 10.63 0.78 1.82
C GLY A 17 11.02 1.26 3.21
N THR A 18 10.05 1.70 4.00
CA THR A 18 10.25 2.07 5.41
C THR A 18 10.31 0.85 6.32
N THR A 19 9.37 -0.06 6.18
CA THR A 19 9.19 -1.28 7.01
C THR A 19 9.13 -2.56 6.17
N GLY A 20 9.60 -2.50 4.95
CA GLY A 20 9.70 -3.60 4.01
C GLY A 20 10.78 -3.34 2.98
N VAL A 21 11.39 -4.41 2.49
CA VAL A 21 12.34 -4.41 1.38
C VAL A 21 11.84 -5.41 0.35
N GLN A 22 11.72 -4.95 -0.89
CA GLN A 22 11.46 -5.85 -2.01
C GLN A 22 12.80 -6.22 -2.65
N LEU A 23 13.03 -7.52 -2.79
CA LEU A 23 14.17 -8.07 -3.51
C LEU A 23 13.68 -8.64 -4.84
N ALA A 24 14.45 -8.45 -5.90
CA ALA A 24 14.20 -9.06 -7.19
C ALA A 24 15.55 -9.45 -7.82
N TRP A 25 15.57 -10.56 -8.54
CA TRP A 25 16.82 -11.03 -9.13
C TRP A 25 16.61 -11.67 -10.49
N ASP A 26 17.71 -11.79 -11.21
CA ASP A 26 17.85 -12.53 -12.44
C ASP A 26 19.01 -13.51 -12.30
N ALA A 27 18.94 -14.62 -13.01
CA ALA A 27 20.03 -15.58 -13.14
C ALA A 27 20.27 -15.90 -14.62
N GLU A 28 21.52 -15.98 -15.02
CA GLU A 28 21.88 -16.41 -16.37
C GLU A 28 21.36 -17.83 -16.64
N GLU A 29 20.98 -18.11 -17.87
CA GLU A 29 20.37 -19.40 -18.25
C GLU A 29 21.21 -20.62 -17.87
N GLY A 30 22.55 -20.49 -17.93
CA GLY A 30 23.46 -21.53 -17.54
C GLY A 30 23.44 -21.93 -16.07
N LEU A 31 22.83 -21.10 -15.20
CA LEU A 31 22.67 -21.41 -13.78
C LEU A 31 21.43 -22.25 -13.47
N ARG A 32 20.59 -22.57 -14.47
CA ARG A 32 19.33 -23.29 -14.26
C ARG A 32 19.52 -24.82 -14.05
N GLU A 33 20.61 -25.37 -14.51
CA GLU A 33 20.87 -26.80 -14.35
C GLU A 33 20.91 -27.16 -12.86
N ASP A 34 20.08 -28.09 -12.45
CA ASP A 34 19.89 -28.53 -11.06
C ASP A 34 19.42 -27.44 -10.07
N LEU A 35 19.04 -26.27 -10.52
CA LEU A 35 18.62 -25.17 -9.65
C LEU A 35 17.26 -25.45 -8.98
N LEU A 36 17.25 -25.61 -7.67
CA LEU A 36 16.02 -25.84 -6.88
C LEU A 36 15.45 -24.57 -6.23
N GLY A 37 16.11 -23.43 -6.35
CA GLY A 37 15.64 -22.14 -5.86
C GLY A 37 16.77 -21.29 -5.31
N PHE A 38 16.40 -20.27 -4.53
CA PHE A 38 17.33 -19.30 -3.98
C PHE A 38 17.18 -19.17 -2.47
N ALA A 39 18.29 -19.12 -1.76
CA ALA A 39 18.33 -18.73 -0.36
C ALA A 39 18.73 -17.26 -0.24
N ILE A 40 18.17 -16.56 0.75
CA ILE A 40 18.50 -15.17 1.04
C ILE A 40 18.98 -15.06 2.49
N LYS A 41 20.20 -14.55 2.67
CA LYS A 41 20.75 -14.22 3.98
C LYS A 41 20.77 -12.71 4.15
N ARG A 42 20.20 -12.22 5.26
CA ARG A 42 20.18 -10.80 5.63
C ARG A 42 21.11 -10.55 6.79
N TYR A 43 21.90 -9.49 6.71
CA TYR A 43 22.72 -8.95 7.78
C TYR A 43 22.22 -7.56 8.15
N GLY A 44 22.40 -7.18 9.41
CA GLY A 44 21.99 -5.89 9.94
C GLY A 44 20.76 -5.93 10.84
N GLY A 45 20.38 -4.79 11.40
CA GLY A 45 19.29 -4.69 12.37
C GLY A 45 19.55 -5.55 13.61
N THR A 46 18.67 -6.52 13.87
CA THR A 46 18.81 -7.44 15.01
C THR A 46 19.74 -8.64 14.75
N HIS A 47 20.25 -8.77 13.54
CA HIS A 47 21.07 -9.91 13.11
C HIS A 47 22.38 -9.46 12.44
N PRO A 48 23.32 -8.90 13.21
CA PRO A 48 24.60 -8.44 12.65
C PRO A 48 25.42 -9.58 12.03
N GLU A 49 25.35 -10.80 12.60
CA GLU A 49 26.01 -12.02 12.08
C GLU A 49 25.28 -12.67 10.91
N GLY A 50 24.12 -12.11 10.55
CA GLY A 50 23.26 -12.61 9.49
C GLY A 50 22.26 -13.68 9.94
N ALA A 51 21.07 -13.61 9.32
CA ALA A 51 20.02 -14.62 9.45
C ALA A 51 19.45 -14.94 8.08
N TRP A 52 19.09 -16.20 7.87
CA TRP A 52 18.36 -16.61 6.67
C TRP A 52 16.94 -16.05 6.72
N LEU A 53 16.44 -15.56 5.60
CA LEU A 53 15.01 -15.33 5.47
C LEU A 53 14.26 -16.65 5.51
N GLN A 54 12.98 -16.60 5.87
CA GLN A 54 12.20 -17.81 6.11
C GLN A 54 10.97 -17.88 5.23
N GLY A 55 10.58 -19.09 4.82
CA GLY A 55 9.35 -19.41 4.11
C GLY A 55 8.52 -20.46 4.84
N GLY A 56 7.22 -20.55 4.51
CA GLY A 56 6.30 -21.51 5.13
C GLY A 56 6.09 -22.79 4.29
N ILE A 57 6.85 -23.00 3.21
CA ILE A 57 6.67 -24.11 2.27
C ILE A 57 8.01 -24.85 2.12
N GLY A 58 7.98 -26.16 2.28
CA GLY A 58 9.15 -27.03 2.13
C GLY A 58 9.01 -28.02 0.96
N PHE A 59 10.04 -28.82 0.71
CA PHE A 59 9.99 -29.93 -0.24
C PHE A 59 9.04 -31.04 0.24
N PRO A 60 8.53 -31.91 -0.65
CA PRO A 60 7.56 -32.97 -0.29
C PRO A 60 7.98 -33.85 0.89
N ALA A 61 9.28 -34.13 1.01
CA ALA A 61 9.83 -34.93 2.10
C ALA A 61 10.07 -34.14 3.41
N GLN A 62 10.03 -32.81 3.37
CA GLN A 62 10.22 -31.96 4.53
C GLN A 62 8.89 -31.75 5.25
N HIS A 63 8.77 -32.30 6.43
CA HIS A 63 7.63 -32.07 7.33
C HIS A 63 8.07 -31.14 8.45
N HIS A 64 7.28 -30.12 8.71
CA HIS A 64 7.47 -29.22 9.85
C HIS A 64 6.14 -28.95 10.57
N PRO A 65 6.17 -28.69 11.87
CA PRO A 65 4.96 -28.37 12.64
C PRO A 65 4.23 -27.15 12.08
N PRO A 66 2.90 -27.11 12.20
CA PRO A 66 2.10 -25.95 11.80
C PRO A 66 2.63 -24.64 12.39
N GLY A 67 2.84 -23.64 11.52
CA GLY A 67 3.32 -22.32 11.91
C GLY A 67 4.82 -22.21 12.14
N GLU A 68 5.60 -23.27 12.00
CA GLU A 68 7.05 -23.14 11.85
C GLU A 68 7.40 -22.70 10.43
N PHE A 69 8.44 -21.87 10.33
CA PHE A 69 8.99 -21.46 9.05
C PHE A 69 10.38 -22.06 8.87
N LEU A 70 10.67 -22.44 7.63
CA LEU A 70 11.96 -23.00 7.25
C LEU A 70 12.88 -21.90 6.74
N ASP A 71 14.13 -21.96 7.13
CA ASP A 71 15.16 -21.10 6.58
C ASP A 71 15.32 -21.36 5.06
N THR A 72 15.50 -20.31 4.29
CA THR A 72 15.55 -20.41 2.82
C THR A 72 16.75 -21.23 2.30
N HIS A 73 17.76 -21.49 3.11
CA HIS A 73 18.84 -22.41 2.72
C HIS A 73 18.46 -23.89 2.84
N LEU A 74 17.36 -24.22 3.55
CA LEU A 74 16.79 -25.56 3.68
C LEU A 74 15.56 -25.74 2.76
N ALA A 75 14.80 -24.68 2.56
CA ALA A 75 13.61 -24.63 1.71
C ALA A 75 13.68 -23.37 0.83
N PRO A 76 14.35 -23.46 -0.33
CA PRO A 76 14.70 -22.29 -1.14
C PRO A 76 13.48 -21.67 -1.82
N ILE A 77 13.58 -20.38 -2.12
CA ILE A 77 12.56 -19.60 -2.79
C ILE A 77 12.53 -19.96 -4.27
N GLN A 78 11.40 -20.49 -4.76
CA GLN A 78 11.15 -20.82 -6.17
C GLN A 78 10.42 -19.67 -6.89
N ALA A 79 11.05 -18.50 -6.85
CA ALA A 79 10.61 -17.28 -7.52
C ALA A 79 11.83 -16.41 -7.82
N PHE A 80 11.65 -15.32 -8.58
CA PHE A 80 12.69 -14.34 -8.88
C PHE A 80 12.43 -13.00 -8.17
N ARG A 81 11.59 -12.99 -7.16
CA ARG A 81 11.43 -11.90 -6.20
C ARG A 81 10.97 -12.41 -4.83
N TRP A 82 11.27 -11.63 -3.79
CA TRP A 82 10.86 -11.91 -2.42
C TRP A 82 10.77 -10.62 -1.62
N GLY A 83 9.91 -10.59 -0.60
CA GLY A 83 9.80 -9.46 0.31
C GLY A 83 10.34 -9.78 1.70
N ASP A 84 11.17 -8.89 2.24
CA ASP A 84 11.52 -8.90 3.66
C ASP A 84 10.72 -7.83 4.40
N TYR A 85 9.73 -8.25 5.17
CA TYR A 85 8.81 -7.39 5.92
C TYR A 85 9.09 -7.39 7.42
N THR A 86 10.33 -7.76 7.80
CA THR A 86 10.83 -7.81 9.18
C THR A 86 11.88 -6.75 9.48
N VAL A 87 12.18 -5.90 8.49
CA VAL A 87 13.11 -4.78 8.59
C VAL A 87 12.54 -3.62 9.43
N ARG A 88 13.45 -2.77 9.92
CA ARG A 88 13.12 -1.55 10.66
C ARG A 88 13.42 -0.33 9.79
N PRO A 89 12.71 0.79 9.99
CA PRO A 89 13.06 2.06 9.33
C PRO A 89 14.49 2.51 9.68
N ASP A 90 15.08 3.31 8.80
CA ASP A 90 16.37 3.97 8.97
C ASP A 90 17.51 3.03 9.40
N THR A 91 17.56 1.83 8.84
CA THR A 91 18.50 0.78 9.25
C THR A 91 19.24 0.23 8.04
N ASP A 92 20.56 0.03 8.20
CA ASP A 92 21.41 -0.56 7.18
C ASP A 92 21.27 -2.08 7.17
N TYR A 93 21.11 -2.63 5.96
CA TYR A 93 21.05 -4.07 5.69
C TYR A 93 21.95 -4.45 4.53
N ARG A 94 22.47 -5.68 4.58
CA ARG A 94 23.11 -6.36 3.46
C ARG A 94 22.37 -7.66 3.19
N TYR A 95 22.08 -7.93 1.93
CA TYR A 95 21.45 -9.16 1.46
C TYR A 95 22.42 -9.95 0.61
N GLU A 96 22.47 -11.26 0.84
CA GLU A 96 23.17 -12.23 0.02
C GLU A 96 22.15 -13.17 -0.62
N LEU A 97 22.17 -13.28 -1.92
CA LEU A 97 21.39 -14.22 -2.72
C LEU A 97 22.27 -15.42 -3.07
N VAL A 98 21.81 -16.60 -2.70
CA VAL A 98 22.54 -17.85 -2.87
C VAL A 98 21.68 -18.82 -3.70
N PRO A 99 22.06 -19.19 -4.93
CA PRO A 99 21.38 -20.25 -5.66
C PRO A 99 21.61 -21.59 -4.97
N MET A 100 20.56 -22.41 -4.87
CA MET A 100 20.58 -23.70 -4.20
C MET A 100 20.27 -24.80 -5.21
N TYR A 101 21.17 -25.78 -5.31
CA TYR A 101 21.15 -26.82 -6.32
C TYR A 101 20.81 -28.19 -5.73
N ALA A 102 20.27 -29.04 -6.57
CA ALA A 102 19.91 -30.44 -6.25
C ALA A 102 21.07 -31.26 -5.65
N PRO A 103 20.79 -32.34 -4.90
CA PRO A 103 19.43 -32.86 -4.62
C PRO A 103 18.72 -32.17 -3.45
N ALA A 104 17.40 -32.28 -3.38
CA ALA A 104 16.55 -31.56 -2.40
C ALA A 104 16.82 -31.98 -0.94
N ASP A 105 17.32 -33.17 -0.67
CA ASP A 105 17.69 -33.69 0.66
C ASP A 105 19.13 -33.32 1.07
N ALA A 106 19.93 -32.78 0.15
CA ALA A 106 21.32 -32.36 0.39
C ALA A 106 21.68 -31.17 -0.51
N LEU A 107 20.97 -30.03 -0.34
CA LEU A 107 21.14 -28.85 -1.17
C LEU A 107 22.59 -28.36 -1.20
N ARG A 108 23.07 -28.03 -2.39
CA ARG A 108 24.41 -27.48 -2.61
C ARG A 108 24.32 -25.98 -2.91
N PRO A 109 24.94 -25.11 -2.10
CA PRO A 109 24.98 -23.67 -2.39
C PRO A 109 25.90 -23.39 -3.57
N GLY A 110 25.49 -22.45 -4.44
CA GLY A 110 26.33 -21.91 -5.50
C GLY A 110 27.01 -20.60 -5.12
N ALA A 111 27.62 -19.96 -6.11
CA ALA A 111 28.25 -18.65 -5.94
C ALA A 111 27.20 -17.55 -5.73
N THR A 112 27.50 -16.58 -4.87
CA THR A 112 26.56 -15.59 -4.36
C THR A 112 26.64 -14.26 -5.10
N ALA A 113 25.52 -13.50 -5.10
CA ALA A 113 25.52 -12.06 -5.34
C ALA A 113 25.08 -11.35 -4.06
N SER A 114 25.63 -10.18 -3.78
CA SER A 114 25.24 -9.41 -2.59
C SER A 114 25.11 -7.91 -2.87
N THR A 115 24.19 -7.26 -2.14
CA THR A 115 24.03 -5.81 -2.19
C THR A 115 23.64 -5.26 -0.82
N THR A 116 23.80 -3.96 -0.63
CA THR A 116 23.46 -3.24 0.60
C THR A 116 22.38 -2.22 0.32
N LEU A 117 21.58 -1.90 1.33
CA LEU A 117 20.68 -0.76 1.31
C LEU A 117 20.49 -0.23 2.72
N ARG A 118 19.96 1.01 2.80
CA ARG A 118 19.37 1.56 4.02
C ARG A 118 17.87 1.68 3.80
N THR A 119 17.06 1.16 4.73
CA THR A 119 15.62 1.36 4.72
C THR A 119 15.27 2.84 4.92
N GLU A 120 14.17 3.27 4.33
CA GLU A 120 13.74 4.66 4.38
C GLU A 120 13.28 5.05 5.78
N LYS A 121 13.46 6.33 6.14
CA LYS A 121 12.90 6.93 7.36
C LYS A 121 11.40 7.16 7.18
N LEU A 122 10.68 7.12 8.30
CA LEU A 122 9.25 7.49 8.29
C LEU A 122 9.04 9.00 8.11
N ASP A 123 9.92 9.81 8.70
CA ASP A 123 9.84 11.27 8.70
C ASP A 123 10.96 11.87 7.84
N VAL A 124 10.65 12.18 6.58
CA VAL A 124 11.58 12.80 5.61
C VAL A 124 10.81 13.71 4.68
N ALA A 125 11.00 15.02 4.84
CA ALA A 125 10.45 16.02 3.93
C ALA A 125 10.96 15.85 2.48
N PRO A 126 10.17 16.20 1.45
CA PRO A 126 8.81 16.69 1.56
C PRO A 126 7.76 15.61 1.77
N HIS A 127 8.09 14.32 1.66
CA HIS A 127 7.16 13.21 1.74
C HIS A 127 7.51 12.26 2.88
N SER A 128 6.72 12.30 3.96
CA SER A 128 6.75 11.31 5.04
C SER A 128 5.59 10.34 4.90
N ILE A 129 5.85 9.02 4.97
CA ILE A 129 4.87 8.00 4.60
C ILE A 129 4.87 6.87 5.63
N ALA A 130 3.69 6.54 6.13
CA ALA A 130 3.48 5.42 7.02
C ALA A 130 2.28 4.57 6.57
N PHE A 131 2.43 3.26 6.69
CA PHE A 131 1.37 2.28 6.48
C PHE A 131 1.12 1.50 7.75
N ASN A 132 -0.13 1.17 8.04
CA ASN A 132 -0.39 0.15 9.04
C ASN A 132 -0.04 -1.25 8.49
N ARG A 133 0.08 -2.21 9.39
CA ARG A 133 0.26 -3.61 8.98
C ARG A 133 -1.05 -4.20 8.49
N ALA A 134 -2.15 -3.86 9.16
CA ALA A 134 -3.44 -4.51 8.98
C ALA A 134 -3.30 -6.05 8.95
N VAL A 135 -4.12 -6.77 8.21
CA VAL A 135 -3.95 -8.21 7.94
C VAL A 135 -3.85 -9.03 9.24
N ALA A 136 -4.84 -8.87 10.14
CA ALA A 136 -4.94 -9.67 11.35
C ALA A 136 -5.10 -11.17 11.04
N ALA A 137 -5.81 -11.51 9.95
CA ALA A 137 -5.88 -12.87 9.44
C ALA A 137 -4.60 -13.24 8.70
N SER A 138 -3.56 -13.62 9.43
CA SER A 138 -2.26 -14.00 8.86
C SER A 138 -1.51 -14.98 9.74
N GLN A 139 -0.63 -15.79 9.13
CA GLN A 139 0.30 -16.66 9.86
C GLN A 139 1.15 -15.88 10.86
N ALA A 140 1.59 -14.67 10.49
CA ALA A 140 2.38 -13.83 11.37
C ALA A 140 1.62 -13.35 12.61
N TYR A 141 0.34 -13.02 12.48
CA TYR A 141 -0.51 -12.68 13.62
C TYR A 141 -0.79 -13.90 14.49
N SER A 142 -1.24 -15.02 13.87
CA SER A 142 -1.55 -16.25 14.58
C SER A 142 -0.36 -16.79 15.37
N ARG A 143 0.85 -16.75 14.81
CA ARG A 143 2.08 -17.13 15.51
C ARG A 143 2.40 -16.25 16.72
N ARG A 144 2.11 -14.96 16.63
CA ARG A 144 2.53 -13.98 17.66
C ARG A 144 1.50 -13.81 18.76
N PHE A 145 0.23 -13.85 18.42
CA PHE A 145 -0.86 -13.47 19.30
C PHE A 145 -1.94 -14.56 19.45
N GLY A 146 -1.88 -15.64 18.66
CA GLY A 146 -2.93 -16.66 18.63
C GLY A 146 -4.27 -16.07 18.20
N GLU A 147 -5.28 -16.24 19.06
CA GLU A 147 -6.64 -15.72 18.87
C GLU A 147 -6.90 -14.41 19.65
N ALA A 148 -5.86 -13.73 20.14
CA ALA A 148 -6.02 -12.52 20.92
C ALA A 148 -6.78 -11.44 20.15
N ASP A 149 -7.81 -10.87 20.77
CA ASP A 149 -8.58 -9.77 20.21
C ASP A 149 -7.79 -8.46 20.34
N PRO A 150 -7.49 -7.74 19.25
CA PRO A 150 -6.85 -6.43 19.31
C PRO A 150 -7.62 -5.39 20.13
N HIS A 151 -8.95 -5.50 20.27
CA HIS A 151 -9.72 -4.61 21.16
C HIS A 151 -9.26 -4.71 22.61
N GLU A 152 -8.81 -5.89 23.05
CA GLU A 152 -8.38 -6.17 24.42
C GLU A 152 -6.86 -6.24 24.57
N ASN A 153 -6.11 -6.36 23.46
CA ASN A 153 -4.66 -6.58 23.47
C ASN A 153 -3.89 -5.40 22.84
N ALA A 154 -3.30 -4.55 23.70
CA ALA A 154 -2.52 -3.38 23.28
C ALA A 154 -1.29 -3.74 22.42
N ALA A 155 -0.63 -4.89 22.68
CA ALA A 155 0.53 -5.30 21.89
C ALA A 155 0.11 -5.74 20.47
N ALA A 156 -1.07 -6.38 20.34
CA ALA A 156 -1.64 -6.71 19.04
C ALA A 156 -2.03 -5.45 18.26
N ARG A 157 -2.63 -4.44 18.92
CA ARG A 157 -2.92 -3.13 18.30
C ARG A 157 -1.65 -2.47 17.78
N ALA A 158 -0.63 -2.33 18.62
CA ALA A 158 0.64 -1.71 18.22
C ALA A 158 1.30 -2.44 17.04
N TRP A 159 1.21 -3.78 17.01
CA TRP A 159 1.73 -4.56 15.90
C TRP A 159 0.95 -4.34 14.60
N LEU A 160 -0.39 -4.25 14.69
CA LEU A 160 -1.26 -3.98 13.53
C LEU A 160 -1.13 -2.55 13.02
N ALA A 161 -1.04 -1.57 13.92
CA ALA A 161 -0.81 -0.16 13.56
C ALA A 161 0.54 0.05 12.87
N ARG A 162 1.56 -0.71 13.24
CA ARG A 162 2.93 -0.61 12.69
C ARG A 162 3.49 0.82 12.67
N GLY A 163 3.08 1.64 13.64
CA GLY A 163 3.51 3.03 13.79
C GLY A 163 2.69 4.06 13.01
N LEU A 164 1.64 3.69 12.29
CA LEU A 164 0.76 4.66 11.62
C LEU A 164 0.01 5.54 12.61
N ASP A 165 -0.40 5.00 13.75
CA ASP A 165 -1.02 5.74 14.84
C ASP A 165 -0.03 6.73 15.47
N ASP A 166 1.20 6.31 15.76
CA ASP A 166 2.27 7.20 16.25
C ASP A 166 2.63 8.29 15.23
N PHE A 167 2.57 7.98 13.94
CA PHE A 167 2.83 8.91 12.85
C PHE A 167 1.80 10.04 12.80
N ILE A 168 0.50 9.71 12.95
CA ILE A 168 -0.58 10.70 13.01
C ILE A 168 -0.43 11.55 14.28
N ASP A 169 -0.20 10.93 15.43
CA ASP A 169 0.01 11.63 16.69
C ASP A 169 1.21 12.58 16.62
N ALA A 170 2.33 12.16 16.01
CA ALA A 170 3.51 12.99 15.83
C ALA A 170 3.24 14.22 14.95
N PHE A 171 2.42 14.07 13.90
CA PHE A 171 2.00 15.20 13.08
C PHE A 171 1.15 16.20 13.90
N ILE A 172 0.17 15.72 14.63
CA ILE A 172 -0.68 16.55 15.50
C ILE A 172 0.15 17.23 16.60
N ALA A 173 1.16 16.55 17.12
CA ALA A 173 2.05 17.06 18.16
C ALA A 173 2.94 18.24 17.72
N ARG A 174 3.08 18.50 16.39
CA ARG A 174 3.75 19.71 15.88
C ARG A 174 3.04 21.01 16.33
N ALA A 175 1.74 20.91 16.67
CA ALA A 175 0.90 22.06 16.96
C ALA A 175 0.96 22.51 18.42
N GLY A 176 1.06 23.84 18.62
CA GLY A 176 1.10 24.54 19.91
C GLY A 176 0.55 25.97 19.78
N GLY A 177 0.90 26.85 20.71
CA GLY A 177 0.33 28.20 20.82
C GLY A 177 0.55 29.14 19.62
N ASP A 178 1.47 28.81 18.73
CA ASP A 178 1.80 29.58 17.51
C ASP A 178 1.33 28.88 16.22
N SER A 179 0.39 27.95 16.33
CA SER A 179 -0.01 27.12 15.19
C SER A 179 -1.49 26.80 15.15
N ALA A 180 -1.92 26.27 14.00
CA ALA A 180 -3.29 25.84 13.75
C ALA A 180 -3.32 24.47 13.10
N LEU A 181 -4.38 23.72 13.39
CA LEU A 181 -4.77 22.48 12.71
C LEU A 181 -6.17 22.69 12.12
N ASP A 182 -6.27 22.53 10.81
CA ASP A 182 -7.51 22.61 10.06
C ASP A 182 -7.81 21.22 9.47
N ILE A 183 -8.91 20.60 9.90
CA ILE A 183 -9.18 19.17 9.75
C ILE A 183 -10.44 18.96 8.92
N VAL A 184 -10.38 18.09 7.91
CA VAL A 184 -11.56 17.53 7.24
C VAL A 184 -11.56 16.04 7.47
N ILE A 185 -12.64 15.49 8.05
CA ILE A 185 -12.68 14.08 8.45
C ILE A 185 -14.05 13.43 8.19
N TYR A 186 -14.00 12.22 7.60
CA TYR A 186 -15.19 11.38 7.41
C TYR A 186 -15.63 10.72 8.72
N GLU A 187 -14.74 9.95 9.38
CA GLU A 187 -15.04 9.20 10.60
C GLU A 187 -14.20 9.72 11.77
N TYR A 188 -14.85 10.44 12.70
CA TYR A 188 -14.25 11.04 13.89
C TYR A 188 -14.50 10.16 15.11
N GLU A 189 -13.89 8.96 15.18
CA GLU A 189 -14.19 7.97 16.22
C GLU A 189 -13.04 7.70 17.17
N LEU A 190 -11.82 7.47 16.63
CA LEU A 190 -10.73 6.89 17.41
C LEU A 190 -10.28 7.82 18.53
N GLU A 191 -10.56 7.41 19.77
CA GLU A 191 -10.29 8.20 20.98
C GLU A 191 -8.84 8.69 21.05
N ARG A 192 -7.86 7.86 20.67
CA ARG A 192 -6.44 8.23 20.66
C ARG A 192 -6.18 9.50 19.85
N ILE A 193 -6.70 9.58 18.62
CA ILE A 193 -6.51 10.76 17.75
C ILE A 193 -7.29 11.96 18.28
N ARG A 194 -8.52 11.74 18.76
CA ARG A 194 -9.33 12.78 19.40
C ARG A 194 -8.61 13.41 20.59
N GLN A 195 -8.03 12.58 21.47
CA GLN A 195 -7.24 13.05 22.61
C GLN A 195 -5.96 13.79 22.18
N ALA A 196 -5.31 13.38 21.09
CA ALA A 196 -4.15 14.09 20.55
C ALA A 196 -4.53 15.52 20.08
N LEU A 197 -5.71 15.68 19.44
CA LEU A 197 -6.23 16.99 19.02
C LEU A 197 -6.59 17.87 20.23
N LEU A 198 -7.26 17.32 21.24
CA LEU A 198 -7.57 18.03 22.49
C LEU A 198 -6.29 18.47 23.21
N ALA A 199 -5.27 17.62 23.22
CA ALA A 199 -3.96 17.97 23.78
C ALA A 199 -3.26 19.08 22.98
N ALA A 200 -3.39 19.12 21.66
CA ALA A 200 -2.89 20.22 20.83
C ALA A 200 -3.60 21.54 21.17
N ALA A 201 -4.93 21.52 21.27
CA ALA A 201 -5.72 22.68 21.70
C ALA A 201 -5.33 23.15 23.11
N ALA A 202 -5.11 22.23 24.06
CA ALA A 202 -4.65 22.54 25.40
C ALA A 202 -3.26 23.18 25.43
N ARG A 203 -2.40 22.89 24.43
CA ARG A 203 -1.11 23.56 24.22
C ARG A 203 -1.27 24.94 23.56
N GLY A 204 -2.49 25.39 23.26
CA GLY A 204 -2.82 26.68 22.67
C GLY A 204 -2.92 26.67 21.14
N ALA A 205 -2.88 25.53 20.48
CA ALA A 205 -3.12 25.45 19.04
C ALA A 205 -4.57 25.82 18.69
N SER A 206 -4.75 26.56 17.59
CA SER A 206 -6.08 26.79 17.01
C SER A 206 -6.53 25.56 16.22
N VAL A 207 -7.54 24.84 16.69
CA VAL A 207 -8.07 23.63 16.03
C VAL A 207 -9.44 23.93 15.43
N ARG A 208 -9.64 23.63 14.13
CA ARG A 208 -10.94 23.70 13.46
C ARG A 208 -11.23 22.37 12.76
N ILE A 209 -12.48 21.92 12.79
CA ILE A 209 -12.88 20.61 12.30
C ILE A 209 -14.12 20.72 11.40
N VAL A 210 -14.01 20.29 10.15
CA VAL A 210 -15.13 19.92 9.29
C VAL A 210 -15.32 18.41 9.40
N TYR A 211 -16.49 17.95 9.79
CA TYR A 211 -16.78 16.55 9.96
C TYR A 211 -18.02 16.11 9.19
N HIS A 212 -18.02 14.88 8.70
CA HIS A 212 -19.15 14.30 7.97
C HIS A 212 -20.40 14.25 8.84
N ALA A 213 -21.52 14.73 8.28
CA ALA A 213 -22.81 14.82 8.96
C ALA A 213 -24.01 14.69 7.99
N ALA A 214 -23.87 13.88 6.94
CA ALA A 214 -24.93 13.64 5.97
C ALA A 214 -26.13 12.96 6.62
N SER A 215 -27.34 13.36 6.20
CA SER A 215 -28.58 12.78 6.71
C SER A 215 -28.72 11.32 6.28
N GLY A 216 -29.02 10.44 7.24
CA GLY A 216 -29.26 9.00 6.98
C GLY A 216 -27.99 8.15 6.95
N ASP A 217 -26.82 8.72 7.15
CA ASP A 217 -25.56 7.99 7.32
C ASP A 217 -25.36 7.65 8.82
N GLU A 218 -25.04 6.39 9.11
CA GLU A 218 -24.81 5.91 10.49
C GLU A 218 -23.64 6.66 11.17
N GLN A 219 -22.63 7.05 10.39
CA GLN A 219 -21.44 7.76 10.87
C GLN A 219 -21.78 9.17 11.43
N THR A 220 -22.82 9.79 10.90
CA THR A 220 -23.27 11.13 11.34
C THR A 220 -23.55 11.20 12.84
N ALA A 221 -24.28 10.21 13.36
CA ALA A 221 -24.62 10.17 14.79
C ALA A 221 -23.39 9.98 15.67
N THR A 222 -22.47 9.12 15.27
CA THR A 222 -21.22 8.84 15.97
C THR A 222 -20.32 10.09 15.99
N ASN A 223 -20.13 10.74 14.85
CA ASN A 223 -19.34 11.97 14.75
C ASN A 223 -19.90 13.08 15.65
N ALA A 224 -21.20 13.34 15.56
CA ALA A 224 -21.86 14.38 16.37
C ALA A 224 -21.73 14.10 17.88
N ALA A 225 -21.90 12.83 18.29
CA ALA A 225 -21.75 12.45 19.70
C ALA A 225 -20.31 12.66 20.20
N ASN A 226 -19.31 12.29 19.40
CA ASN A 226 -17.90 12.45 19.75
C ASN A 226 -17.46 13.91 19.77
N ILE A 227 -17.89 14.74 18.80
CA ILE A 227 -17.65 16.18 18.79
C ILE A 227 -18.24 16.85 20.05
N ALA A 228 -19.48 16.46 20.43
CA ALA A 228 -20.11 16.98 21.63
C ALA A 228 -19.42 16.51 22.92
N ALA A 229 -18.99 15.26 22.97
CA ALA A 229 -18.28 14.69 24.12
C ALA A 229 -16.91 15.33 24.34
N ASP A 230 -16.21 15.70 23.25
CA ASP A 230 -14.92 16.38 23.29
C ASP A 230 -15.03 17.87 23.68
N GLY A 231 -16.24 18.45 23.66
CA GLY A 231 -16.51 19.80 24.11
C GLY A 231 -15.89 20.89 23.23
N TRP A 232 -15.73 20.66 21.94
CA TRP A 232 -15.21 21.66 21.01
C TRP A 232 -16.06 22.92 21.00
N PRO A 233 -15.48 24.14 20.93
CA PRO A 233 -16.20 25.37 20.73
C PRO A 233 -17.06 25.30 19.46
N GLN A 234 -18.28 25.89 19.52
CA GLN A 234 -19.22 25.80 18.41
C GLN A 234 -18.69 26.47 17.12
N ASP A 235 -17.86 27.50 17.25
CA ASP A 235 -17.19 28.19 16.14
C ASP A 235 -15.94 27.46 15.61
N ALA A 236 -15.48 26.43 16.31
CA ALA A 236 -14.36 25.59 15.90
C ALA A 236 -14.81 24.36 15.09
N VAL A 237 -16.08 24.06 15.02
CA VAL A 237 -16.59 22.86 14.35
C VAL A 237 -17.64 23.19 13.30
N ARG A 238 -17.63 22.45 12.19
CA ARG A 238 -18.60 22.59 11.10
C ARG A 238 -19.10 21.22 10.64
N PRO A 239 -20.38 20.87 10.87
CA PRO A 239 -20.98 19.68 10.29
C PRO A 239 -21.16 19.85 8.77
N ARG A 240 -20.70 18.90 7.99
CA ARG A 240 -20.89 18.81 6.55
C ARG A 240 -22.20 18.04 6.27
N VAL A 241 -23.32 18.74 6.26
CA VAL A 241 -24.69 18.19 6.17
C VAL A 241 -25.17 18.03 4.73
N THR A 242 -24.44 17.37 3.89
CA THR A 242 -24.80 17.13 2.48
C THR A 242 -25.33 15.71 2.29
N SER A 243 -25.98 15.45 1.15
CA SER A 243 -26.37 14.08 0.77
C SER A 243 -25.17 13.23 0.34
N ASN A 244 -23.97 13.83 0.20
CA ASN A 244 -22.74 13.21 -0.25
C ASN A 244 -21.82 12.91 0.93
N ILE A 245 -20.78 12.11 0.71
CA ILE A 245 -19.82 11.76 1.75
C ILE A 245 -18.72 12.83 1.79
N CYS A 246 -18.49 13.43 2.96
CA CYS A 246 -17.28 14.19 3.25
C CYS A 246 -16.15 13.19 3.53
N HIS A 247 -15.52 12.69 2.47
CA HIS A 247 -14.65 11.51 2.55
C HIS A 247 -13.17 11.84 2.73
N ASP A 248 -12.81 13.10 2.83
CA ASP A 248 -11.45 13.53 3.18
C ASP A 248 -11.00 13.03 4.56
N LYS A 249 -9.71 12.84 4.71
CA LYS A 249 -9.02 12.50 5.96
C LYS A 249 -7.75 13.34 6.00
N THR A 250 -7.93 14.66 6.24
CA THR A 250 -6.85 15.63 6.11
C THR A 250 -6.67 16.47 7.35
N ILE A 251 -5.41 16.80 7.64
CA ILE A 251 -5.04 17.80 8.66
C ILE A 251 -4.05 18.76 8.01
N VAL A 252 -4.43 20.02 7.88
CA VAL A 252 -3.51 21.08 7.47
C VAL A 252 -2.85 21.67 8.71
N PHE A 253 -1.53 21.66 8.75
CA PHE A 253 -0.74 22.34 9.77
C PHE A 253 -0.30 23.70 9.26
N SER A 254 -0.58 24.76 10.05
CA SER A 254 -0.18 26.11 9.75
C SER A 254 0.54 26.75 10.94
N ARG A 255 1.55 27.59 10.67
CA ARG A 255 2.00 28.57 11.67
C ARG A 255 1.01 29.73 11.70
N VAL A 256 0.85 30.32 12.90
CA VAL A 256 -0.01 31.49 13.09
C VAL A 256 0.87 32.67 13.51
N ALA A 257 0.85 33.72 12.71
CA ALA A 257 1.58 34.96 12.98
C ALA A 257 0.65 36.16 12.71
N ASN A 258 0.49 37.05 13.67
CA ASN A 258 -0.41 38.21 13.57
C ASN A 258 -1.87 37.87 13.23
N GLY A 259 -2.34 36.70 13.67
CA GLY A 259 -3.68 36.20 13.36
C GLY A 259 -3.84 35.54 11.98
N GLU A 260 -2.80 35.54 11.16
CA GLU A 260 -2.80 34.90 9.84
C GLU A 260 -2.23 33.48 9.90
N ARG A 261 -2.91 32.54 9.22
CA ARG A 261 -2.42 31.17 9.01
C ARG A 261 -1.43 31.12 7.85
N ARG A 262 -0.26 30.55 8.09
CA ARG A 262 0.76 30.24 7.08
C ARG A 262 0.89 28.72 7.00
N PRO A 263 0.21 28.08 6.02
CA PRO A 263 0.25 26.64 5.88
C PRO A 263 1.65 26.16 5.51
N GLU A 264 2.10 25.09 6.16
CA GLU A 264 3.44 24.52 5.99
C GLU A 264 3.39 23.04 5.58
N ALA A 265 2.39 22.28 6.04
CA ALA A 265 2.30 20.86 5.80
C ALA A 265 0.84 20.37 5.79
N VAL A 266 0.62 19.24 5.15
CA VAL A 266 -0.65 18.51 5.21
C VAL A 266 -0.41 17.03 5.46
N LEU A 267 -1.17 16.45 6.37
CA LEU A 267 -1.36 15.00 6.47
C LEU A 267 -2.62 14.63 5.70
N THR A 268 -2.49 13.67 4.79
CA THR A 268 -3.58 13.11 3.98
C THR A 268 -3.43 11.59 3.86
N GLY A 269 -4.28 10.94 3.07
CA GLY A 269 -4.22 9.51 2.80
C GLY A 269 -5.58 8.82 2.85
N SER A 270 -5.57 7.53 3.13
CA SER A 270 -6.78 6.72 3.10
C SER A 270 -7.32 6.35 4.50
N THR A 271 -6.63 6.73 5.57
CA THR A 271 -6.87 6.23 6.92
C THR A 271 -8.08 6.89 7.57
N ASN A 272 -9.17 6.16 7.73
CA ASN A 272 -10.27 6.56 8.61
C ASN A 272 -9.84 6.51 10.07
N TRP A 273 -10.32 7.47 10.89
CA TRP A 273 -9.98 7.51 12.32
C TRP A 273 -10.91 6.62 13.13
N THR A 274 -10.91 5.34 12.77
CA THR A 274 -11.68 4.29 13.41
C THR A 274 -10.76 3.14 13.82
N PHE A 275 -11.28 2.25 14.66
CA PHE A 275 -10.55 1.03 15.02
C PHE A 275 -10.22 0.17 13.79
N ASN A 276 -11.20 0.00 12.90
CA ASN A 276 -11.00 -0.74 11.65
C ASN A 276 -9.95 -0.07 10.75
N GLY A 277 -10.01 1.26 10.62
CA GLY A 277 -9.09 2.03 9.78
C GLY A 277 -7.64 1.91 10.20
N LEU A 278 -7.36 1.89 11.51
CA LEU A 278 -5.99 1.80 12.04
C LEU A 278 -5.47 0.37 12.13
N TYR A 279 -6.32 -0.62 12.42
CA TYR A 279 -5.83 -1.95 12.83
C TYR A 279 -6.21 -3.09 11.89
N TYR A 280 -7.32 -3.00 11.15
CA TYR A 280 -7.80 -4.11 10.31
C TYR A 280 -7.75 -3.84 8.81
N GLN A 281 -7.95 -2.61 8.37
CA GLN A 281 -7.94 -2.23 6.97
C GLN A 281 -6.55 -1.73 6.58
N ALA A 282 -6.04 -2.16 5.42
CA ALA A 282 -4.77 -1.67 4.90
C ALA A 282 -4.91 -0.21 4.44
N ASN A 283 -4.20 0.68 5.12
CA ASN A 283 -4.29 2.12 4.95
C ASN A 283 -2.91 2.79 4.92
N VAL A 284 -2.89 4.03 4.46
CA VAL A 284 -1.71 4.90 4.40
C VAL A 284 -2.00 6.26 5.00
N GLY A 285 -1.02 6.79 5.73
CA GLY A 285 -0.88 8.20 6.07
C GLY A 285 0.30 8.79 5.31
N HIS A 286 0.10 9.91 4.66
CA HIS A 286 1.09 10.62 3.84
C HIS A 286 1.13 12.08 4.25
N VAL A 287 2.26 12.53 4.80
CA VAL A 287 2.51 13.93 5.08
C VAL A 287 3.27 14.53 3.92
N VAL A 288 2.80 15.69 3.45
CA VAL A 288 3.49 16.53 2.48
C VAL A 288 3.90 17.81 3.20
N ASP A 289 5.20 17.95 3.47
CA ASP A 289 5.81 19.15 4.05
C ASP A 289 6.14 20.14 2.91
N ASP A 290 5.10 20.80 2.39
CA ASP A 290 5.17 21.79 1.31
C ASP A 290 4.09 22.86 1.51
N GLY A 291 4.51 24.13 1.60
CA GLY A 291 3.61 25.24 1.91
C GLY A 291 2.63 25.56 0.77
N ASP A 292 2.97 25.30 -0.49
CA ASP A 292 2.07 25.54 -1.62
C ASP A 292 0.99 24.46 -1.69
N VAL A 293 1.36 23.21 -1.44
CA VAL A 293 0.42 22.10 -1.29
C VAL A 293 -0.52 22.36 -0.12
N ALA A 294 0.03 22.65 1.06
CA ALA A 294 -0.76 22.91 2.27
C ALA A 294 -1.72 24.11 2.09
N ARG A 295 -1.31 25.13 1.31
CA ARG A 295 -2.18 26.28 1.01
C ARG A 295 -3.39 25.88 0.17
N ARG A 296 -3.25 24.97 -0.78
CA ARG A 296 -4.37 24.47 -1.59
C ARG A 296 -5.36 23.68 -0.73
N TYR A 297 -4.87 22.82 0.18
CA TYR A 297 -5.73 22.12 1.16
C TYR A 297 -6.40 23.09 2.13
N LEU A 298 -5.71 24.14 2.59
CA LEU A 298 -6.32 25.17 3.44
C LEU A 298 -7.43 25.93 2.69
N ALA A 299 -7.21 26.26 1.41
CA ALA A 299 -8.21 26.93 0.60
C ALA A 299 -9.49 26.07 0.43
N LEU A 300 -9.33 24.76 0.20
CA LEU A 300 -10.45 23.80 0.21
C LEU A 300 -11.16 23.79 1.56
N PHE A 301 -10.39 23.66 2.64
CA PHE A 301 -10.92 23.67 4.00
C PHE A 301 -11.77 24.91 4.28
N GLU A 302 -11.30 26.10 3.88
CA GLU A 302 -12.02 27.36 4.12
C GLU A 302 -13.40 27.38 3.42
N GLN A 303 -13.51 26.82 2.21
CA GLN A 303 -14.80 26.69 1.52
C GLN A 303 -15.74 25.75 2.29
N LEU A 304 -15.25 24.58 2.70
CA LEU A 304 -16.04 23.62 3.47
C LEU A 304 -16.44 24.17 4.83
N PHE A 305 -15.52 24.86 5.51
CA PHE A 305 -15.78 25.48 6.83
C PHE A 305 -16.75 26.65 6.75
N ALA A 306 -16.76 27.41 5.66
CA ALA A 306 -17.74 28.42 5.36
C ALA A 306 -19.14 27.85 5.07
N GLY A 307 -19.25 26.55 4.82
CA GLY A 307 -20.50 25.84 4.56
C GLY A 307 -20.91 25.82 3.09
N ALA A 308 -19.93 25.90 2.16
CA ALA A 308 -20.18 25.77 0.73
C ALA A 308 -20.96 24.50 0.41
N THR A 309 -22.00 24.57 -0.41
CA THR A 309 -22.75 23.40 -0.87
C THR A 309 -21.93 22.60 -1.88
N PRO A 310 -22.30 21.34 -2.20
CA PRO A 310 -21.61 20.59 -3.27
C PRO A 310 -21.64 21.31 -4.63
N SER A 311 -22.70 22.06 -4.92
CA SER A 311 -22.78 22.90 -6.12
C SER A 311 -21.78 24.05 -6.09
N ASP A 312 -21.64 24.72 -4.95
CA ASP A 312 -20.65 25.79 -4.76
C ASP A 312 -19.23 25.23 -4.87
N MET A 313 -18.99 24.05 -4.29
CA MET A 313 -17.69 23.38 -4.37
C MET A 313 -17.31 23.01 -5.81
N ARG A 314 -18.26 22.43 -6.59
CA ARG A 314 -18.02 22.13 -8.02
C ARG A 314 -17.65 23.39 -8.82
N ALA A 315 -18.38 24.48 -8.60
CA ALA A 315 -18.09 25.76 -9.27
C ALA A 315 -16.73 26.32 -8.85
N TRP A 316 -16.46 26.32 -7.54
CA TRP A 316 -15.19 26.84 -7.01
C TRP A 316 -14.00 26.01 -7.51
N LEU A 317 -14.09 24.66 -7.51
CA LEU A 317 -13.02 23.78 -7.99
C LEU A 317 -12.79 23.90 -9.49
N ALA A 318 -13.85 24.11 -10.30
CA ALA A 318 -13.68 24.35 -11.73
C ALA A 318 -12.81 25.59 -12.03
N ASP A 319 -12.94 26.63 -11.21
CA ASP A 319 -12.20 27.89 -11.37
C ASP A 319 -10.83 27.88 -10.68
N ASN A 320 -10.70 27.21 -9.53
CA ASN A 320 -9.50 27.33 -8.65
C ASN A 320 -8.62 26.08 -8.61
N ASP A 321 -9.13 24.92 -9.05
CA ASP A 321 -8.42 23.65 -9.06
C ASP A 321 -8.73 22.86 -10.35
N PRO A 322 -8.52 23.43 -11.55
CA PRO A 322 -8.79 22.71 -12.79
C PRO A 322 -7.93 21.46 -12.92
N VAL A 323 -8.46 20.45 -13.60
CA VAL A 323 -7.67 19.24 -13.91
C VAL A 323 -6.44 19.63 -14.74
N PRO A 324 -5.24 19.12 -14.42
CA PRO A 324 -4.01 19.48 -15.08
C PRO A 324 -4.07 19.23 -16.60
N SER A 325 -3.60 20.21 -17.38
CA SER A 325 -3.55 20.16 -18.83
C SER A 325 -2.30 20.85 -19.37
N GLY A 326 -1.92 20.57 -20.62
CA GLY A 326 -0.72 21.15 -21.24
C GLY A 326 0.55 20.82 -20.45
N ALA A 327 1.38 21.82 -20.16
CA ALA A 327 2.63 21.65 -19.41
C ALA A 327 2.41 21.22 -17.93
N ALA A 328 1.27 21.55 -17.35
CA ALA A 328 0.96 21.18 -15.96
C ALA A 328 0.83 19.67 -15.76
N VAL A 329 0.62 18.90 -16.82
CA VAL A 329 0.60 17.42 -16.76
C VAL A 329 1.93 16.83 -16.32
N ASP A 330 3.04 17.52 -16.55
CA ASP A 330 4.39 17.05 -16.24
C ASP A 330 4.94 17.57 -14.91
N GLU A 331 4.15 18.35 -14.17
CA GLU A 331 4.56 18.82 -12.84
C GLU A 331 4.84 17.65 -11.89
N PRO A 332 5.88 17.76 -11.04
CA PRO A 332 6.30 16.65 -10.18
C PRO A 332 5.28 16.29 -9.11
N LEU A 333 4.44 17.25 -8.70
CA LEU A 333 3.37 17.06 -7.73
C LEU A 333 2.11 17.78 -8.19
N GLN A 334 1.02 17.04 -8.27
CA GLN A 334 -0.29 17.56 -8.63
C GLN A 334 -1.31 17.17 -7.56
N LEU A 335 -2.31 18.02 -7.40
CA LEU A 335 -3.46 17.79 -6.53
C LEU A 335 -4.72 17.80 -7.38
N LEU A 336 -5.65 16.92 -7.04
CA LEU A 336 -7.01 16.96 -7.55
C LEU A 336 -7.97 16.84 -6.36
N PHE A 337 -8.95 17.73 -6.31
CA PHE A 337 -10.01 17.69 -5.33
C PHE A 337 -11.34 17.41 -6.01
N SER A 338 -12.28 16.83 -5.28
CA SER A 338 -13.68 16.67 -5.69
C SER A 338 -14.61 17.29 -4.63
N PRO A 339 -15.91 17.54 -4.95
CA PRO A 339 -16.66 17.06 -6.11
C PRO A 339 -16.43 17.91 -7.38
N ARG A 340 -16.40 17.24 -8.53
CA ARG A 340 -16.26 17.85 -9.86
C ARG A 340 -17.63 18.03 -10.54
N PRO A 341 -17.78 19.00 -11.46
CA PRO A 341 -19.01 19.14 -12.23
C PRO A 341 -19.20 18.04 -13.28
N ASP A 342 -18.14 17.31 -13.59
CA ASP A 342 -18.06 16.27 -14.57
C ASP A 342 -17.01 15.24 -14.17
N ARG A 343 -16.76 14.25 -15.03
CA ARG A 343 -15.81 13.16 -14.81
C ARG A 343 -14.36 13.48 -15.23
N SER A 344 -14.00 14.73 -15.36
CA SER A 344 -12.68 15.15 -15.92
C SER A 344 -11.47 14.60 -15.16
N ASP A 345 -11.56 14.42 -13.86
CA ASP A 345 -10.51 13.78 -13.06
C ASP A 345 -10.42 12.26 -13.35
N LEU A 346 -11.54 11.56 -13.54
CA LEU A 346 -11.53 10.15 -13.95
C LEU A 346 -10.89 9.97 -15.33
N ASP A 347 -11.25 10.84 -16.29
CA ASP A 347 -10.65 10.84 -17.61
C ASP A 347 -9.15 11.14 -17.55
N TYR A 348 -8.75 12.00 -16.62
CA TYR A 348 -7.34 12.27 -16.35
C TYR A 348 -6.62 11.03 -15.81
N TYR A 349 -7.17 10.34 -14.82
CA TYR A 349 -6.59 9.08 -14.32
C TYR A 349 -6.50 8.04 -15.43
N VAL A 350 -7.51 7.88 -16.27
CA VAL A 350 -7.48 6.99 -17.44
C VAL A 350 -6.32 7.35 -18.36
N SER A 351 -6.11 8.64 -18.63
CA SER A 351 -5.01 9.10 -19.48
C SER A 351 -3.63 8.79 -18.88
N LEU A 352 -3.47 8.99 -17.55
CA LEU A 352 -2.23 8.67 -16.84
C LEU A 352 -1.92 7.16 -16.87
N ILE A 353 -2.94 6.32 -16.58
CA ILE A 353 -2.82 4.87 -16.61
C ILE A 353 -2.48 4.38 -18.02
N GLY A 354 -3.14 4.93 -19.05
CA GLY A 354 -2.87 4.63 -20.45
C GLY A 354 -1.47 5.04 -20.92
N GLY A 355 -0.88 6.01 -20.24
CA GLY A 355 0.51 6.47 -20.47
C GLY A 355 1.58 5.54 -19.91
N ALA A 356 1.24 4.58 -19.05
CA ALA A 356 2.20 3.66 -18.46
C ALA A 356 2.93 2.84 -19.54
N THR A 357 4.25 2.69 -19.39
CA THR A 357 5.11 2.12 -20.44
C THR A 357 5.70 0.76 -20.06
N ARG A 358 5.86 0.44 -18.78
CA ARG A 358 6.56 -0.76 -18.31
C ARG A 358 5.81 -1.53 -17.25
N SER A 359 5.29 -0.86 -16.24
CA SER A 359 4.73 -1.53 -15.07
C SER A 359 3.60 -0.74 -14.44
N LEU A 360 2.72 -1.47 -13.76
CA LEU A 360 1.60 -0.95 -13.01
C LEU A 360 1.30 -1.87 -11.84
N ILE A 361 1.08 -1.28 -10.65
CA ILE A 361 0.49 -1.98 -9.51
C ILE A 361 -0.57 -1.08 -8.87
N PHE A 362 -1.74 -1.65 -8.56
CA PHE A 362 -2.79 -0.92 -7.87
C PHE A 362 -3.38 -1.69 -6.70
N ALA A 363 -3.92 -0.95 -5.74
CA ALA A 363 -4.72 -1.48 -4.65
C ALA A 363 -5.91 -0.55 -4.42
N THR A 364 -7.13 -1.07 -4.49
CA THR A 364 -8.37 -0.30 -4.39
C THR A 364 -9.40 -0.98 -3.50
N ALA A 365 -10.24 -0.16 -2.84
CA ALA A 365 -11.18 -0.65 -1.83
C ALA A 365 -12.53 -1.07 -2.41
N PHE A 366 -13.08 -0.26 -3.33
CA PHE A 366 -14.45 -0.33 -3.81
C PHE A 366 -14.51 -0.46 -5.33
N ASP A 367 -15.73 -0.49 -5.87
CA ASP A 367 -15.95 -0.53 -7.30
C ASP A 367 -15.39 0.73 -7.96
N LEU A 368 -14.67 0.52 -9.05
CA LEU A 368 -14.06 1.56 -9.85
C LEU A 368 -15.01 2.02 -10.96
N ASP A 369 -14.79 3.21 -11.48
CA ASP A 369 -15.34 3.61 -12.78
C ASP A 369 -14.93 2.61 -13.87
N ASP A 370 -15.84 2.27 -14.79
CA ASP A 370 -15.60 1.25 -15.82
C ASP A 370 -14.39 1.60 -16.73
N ALA A 371 -14.18 2.87 -17.06
CA ALA A 371 -13.05 3.28 -17.90
C ALA A 371 -11.72 3.22 -17.14
N VAL A 372 -11.72 3.58 -15.83
CA VAL A 372 -10.54 3.42 -14.97
C VAL A 372 -10.20 1.94 -14.82
N LEU A 373 -11.21 1.08 -14.59
CA LEU A 373 -11.01 -0.36 -14.48
C LEU A 373 -10.45 -0.96 -15.77
N SER A 374 -11.02 -0.60 -16.93
CA SER A 374 -10.55 -1.05 -18.24
C SER A 374 -9.12 -0.62 -18.53
N ALA A 375 -8.73 0.60 -18.14
CA ALA A 375 -7.36 1.10 -18.27
C ALA A 375 -6.38 0.32 -17.38
N LEU A 376 -6.75 0.06 -16.11
CA LEU A 376 -5.97 -0.75 -15.18
C LEU A 376 -5.82 -2.19 -15.67
N ALA A 377 -6.88 -2.77 -16.21
CA ALA A 377 -6.91 -4.11 -16.78
C ALA A 377 -6.07 -4.23 -18.07
N GLY A 378 -5.86 -3.12 -18.78
CA GLY A 378 -5.17 -3.13 -20.07
C GLY A 378 -6.04 -3.63 -21.22
N GLU A 379 -7.34 -3.36 -21.16
CA GLU A 379 -8.28 -3.68 -22.22
C GLU A 379 -8.09 -2.80 -23.47
N GLY A 380 -8.67 -3.19 -24.60
CA GLY A 380 -8.66 -2.36 -25.80
C GLY A 380 -7.35 -2.24 -26.54
N GLY A 381 -6.40 -3.20 -26.39
CA GLY A 381 -5.12 -3.19 -27.09
C GLY A 381 -4.03 -2.37 -26.40
N ALA A 382 -4.18 -2.13 -25.10
CA ALA A 382 -3.17 -1.48 -24.29
C ALA A 382 -1.80 -2.17 -24.39
N ARG A 383 -0.74 -1.42 -24.15
CA ARG A 383 0.65 -1.95 -24.15
C ARG A 383 0.78 -3.15 -23.23
N ARG A 384 1.58 -4.12 -23.67
CA ARG A 384 1.99 -5.25 -22.82
C ARG A 384 2.98 -4.74 -21.77
N ILE A 385 2.49 -4.44 -20.58
CA ILE A 385 3.27 -4.03 -19.42
C ILE A 385 3.02 -4.97 -18.27
N LEU A 386 3.94 -5.00 -17.31
CA LEU A 386 3.77 -5.80 -16.10
C LEU A 386 2.65 -5.18 -15.23
N ARG A 387 1.62 -5.96 -14.91
CA ARG A 387 0.43 -5.49 -14.17
C ARG A 387 0.17 -6.32 -12.93
N TYR A 388 -0.10 -5.65 -11.83
CA TYR A 388 -0.58 -6.26 -10.59
C TYR A 388 -1.80 -5.50 -10.09
N GLY A 389 -2.79 -6.22 -9.55
CA GLY A 389 -3.99 -5.61 -8.99
C GLY A 389 -4.47 -6.31 -7.75
N LEU A 390 -4.99 -5.53 -6.80
CA LEU A 390 -5.58 -6.01 -5.56
C LEU A 390 -6.85 -5.22 -5.25
N GLN A 391 -7.98 -5.92 -5.09
CA GLN A 391 -9.30 -5.36 -4.79
C GLN A 391 -10.02 -6.16 -3.71
N ASN A 392 -11.00 -5.55 -3.02
CA ASN A 392 -11.82 -6.24 -2.02
C ASN A 392 -12.89 -7.15 -2.64
N SER A 393 -13.41 -6.82 -3.81
CA SER A 393 -14.44 -7.59 -4.49
C SER A 393 -13.97 -8.06 -5.87
N ALA A 394 -14.46 -9.23 -6.28
CA ALA A 394 -14.20 -9.78 -7.61
C ALA A 394 -15.12 -9.16 -8.69
N SER A 395 -15.80 -8.05 -8.37
CA SER A 395 -16.80 -7.47 -9.23
C SER A 395 -16.22 -7.06 -10.58
N ARG A 396 -16.77 -7.59 -11.65
CA ARG A 396 -16.65 -7.17 -13.04
C ARG A 396 -15.32 -7.39 -13.79
N VAL A 397 -14.28 -7.93 -13.18
CA VAL A 397 -13.04 -8.20 -13.92
C VAL A 397 -13.15 -9.53 -14.68
N THR A 398 -14.18 -9.68 -15.47
CA THR A 398 -14.37 -10.85 -16.36
C THR A 398 -13.54 -10.77 -17.65
N GLY A 399 -12.98 -9.61 -17.95
CA GLY A 399 -12.16 -9.34 -19.13
C GLY A 399 -10.66 -9.27 -18.90
N TYR A 400 -10.17 -9.60 -17.70
CA TYR A 400 -8.72 -9.63 -17.45
C TYR A 400 -8.04 -10.57 -18.43
N ASN A 401 -7.13 -10.04 -19.21
CA ASN A 401 -6.18 -10.86 -19.94
C ASN A 401 -5.32 -11.58 -18.90
N ARG A 402 -5.72 -12.80 -18.53
CA ARG A 402 -5.05 -13.65 -17.53
C ARG A 402 -3.58 -13.87 -17.82
N GLU A 403 -3.15 -13.65 -19.06
CA GLU A 403 -1.77 -13.82 -19.51
C GLU A 403 -0.86 -12.65 -19.07
N LEU A 404 -1.40 -11.45 -18.79
CA LEU A 404 -0.60 -10.26 -18.53
C LEU A 404 -0.94 -9.52 -17.23
N ALA A 405 -2.13 -9.72 -16.68
CA ALA A 405 -2.58 -9.04 -15.47
C ALA A 405 -2.87 -10.06 -14.37
N ARG A 406 -2.27 -9.84 -13.20
CA ARG A 406 -2.54 -10.63 -12.00
C ARG A 406 -3.37 -9.78 -11.06
N ASN A 407 -4.70 -9.96 -11.12
CA ASN A 407 -5.61 -9.36 -10.17
C ASN A 407 -6.08 -10.40 -9.17
N PHE A 408 -6.12 -10.04 -7.88
CA PHE A 408 -6.56 -10.90 -6.81
C PHE A 408 -7.51 -10.16 -5.89
N THR A 409 -8.54 -10.87 -5.45
CA THR A 409 -9.45 -10.37 -4.42
C THR A 409 -8.80 -10.52 -3.05
N ALA A 410 -8.83 -9.46 -2.24
CA ALA A 410 -8.43 -9.53 -0.85
C ALA A 410 -9.39 -10.46 -0.10
N THR A 411 -8.89 -11.62 0.31
CA THR A 411 -9.64 -12.59 1.10
C THR A 411 -9.22 -12.51 2.56
N GLY A 412 -10.16 -12.60 3.49
CA GLY A 412 -9.88 -12.57 4.91
C GLY A 412 -8.96 -13.70 5.35
N ARG A 413 -9.48 -14.67 6.11
CA ARG A 413 -8.70 -15.82 6.59
C ARG A 413 -8.71 -16.96 5.58
N LEU A 414 -7.67 -17.80 5.63
CA LEU A 414 -7.72 -19.13 5.03
C LEU A 414 -8.75 -20.00 5.80
N ARG A 415 -9.79 -20.45 5.11
CA ARG A 415 -10.81 -21.32 5.72
C ARG A 415 -10.34 -22.76 5.90
N SER A 416 -9.50 -23.23 4.97
CA SER A 416 -8.75 -24.48 5.06
C SER A 416 -7.29 -24.15 4.77
N ALA A 417 -6.47 -24.09 5.80
CA ALA A 417 -5.05 -23.85 5.66
C ALA A 417 -4.33 -25.14 5.23
N PRO A 418 -3.17 -25.06 4.53
CA PRO A 418 -2.25 -26.20 4.42
C PRO A 418 -1.92 -26.81 5.80
N ASP A 419 -1.59 -28.09 5.85
CA ASP A 419 -1.31 -28.80 7.10
C ASP A 419 -0.19 -28.16 7.94
N GLU A 420 0.79 -27.52 7.26
CA GLU A 420 1.91 -26.82 7.88
C GLU A 420 1.60 -25.40 8.34
N PHE A 421 0.38 -24.91 8.11
CA PHE A 421 -0.05 -23.55 8.49
C PHE A 421 -0.91 -23.57 9.74
N LEU A 422 -0.78 -22.54 10.56
CA LEU A 422 -1.69 -22.31 11.68
C LEU A 422 -3.10 -21.95 11.19
N GLN A 423 -4.10 -22.34 11.97
CA GLN A 423 -5.45 -21.84 11.77
C GLN A 423 -5.46 -20.31 11.94
N GLU A 424 -5.99 -19.59 10.95
CA GLU A 424 -6.12 -18.15 11.01
C GLU A 424 -7.47 -17.72 11.56
N HIS A 425 -7.46 -16.68 12.39
CA HIS A 425 -8.64 -16.07 13.00
C HIS A 425 -8.73 -14.60 12.59
N THR A 426 -9.92 -14.01 12.69
CA THR A 426 -10.17 -12.56 12.53
C THR A 426 -10.81 -12.03 13.81
N PRO A 427 -10.09 -12.05 14.95
CA PRO A 427 -10.67 -11.68 16.23
C PRO A 427 -11.13 -10.23 16.21
N GLY A 428 -12.39 -9.98 16.60
CA GLY A 428 -12.96 -8.64 16.71
C GLY A 428 -13.17 -7.87 15.40
N GLN A 429 -12.75 -8.41 14.26
CA GLN A 429 -12.95 -7.73 12.97
C GLN A 429 -14.43 -7.73 12.59
N ARG A 430 -14.97 -6.53 12.40
CA ARG A 430 -16.32 -6.30 11.88
C ARG A 430 -16.21 -5.68 10.49
N GLY A 431 -16.97 -6.20 9.54
CA GLY A 431 -16.98 -5.74 8.14
C GLY A 431 -16.03 -6.53 7.21
N GLY A 432 -16.29 -6.43 5.91
CA GLY A 432 -15.61 -7.20 4.86
C GLY A 432 -14.48 -6.46 4.12
N ILE A 433 -14.22 -5.19 4.48
CA ILE A 433 -13.20 -4.37 3.80
C ILE A 433 -11.85 -4.65 4.42
N LEU A 434 -10.94 -5.20 3.62
CA LEU A 434 -9.56 -5.52 4.02
C LEU A 434 -8.56 -4.53 3.42
N MET A 435 -8.78 -4.17 2.16
CA MET A 435 -8.02 -3.16 1.42
C MET A 435 -8.80 -1.85 1.46
N HIS A 436 -8.19 -0.80 2.01
CA HIS A 436 -8.79 0.53 2.04
C HIS A 436 -7.88 1.63 1.48
N ALA A 437 -6.64 1.31 1.19
CA ALA A 437 -5.76 2.18 0.41
C ALA A 437 -6.30 2.36 -1.02
N LYS A 438 -6.14 3.55 -1.57
CA LYS A 438 -6.51 3.93 -2.93
C LYS A 438 -5.22 4.35 -3.61
N VAL A 439 -4.56 3.39 -4.24
CA VAL A 439 -3.21 3.57 -4.78
C VAL A 439 -3.10 2.98 -6.18
N ILE A 440 -2.55 3.77 -7.09
CA ILE A 440 -2.11 3.32 -8.41
C ILE A 440 -0.65 3.77 -8.56
N LEU A 441 0.26 2.85 -8.80
CA LEU A 441 1.67 3.11 -8.99
C LEU A 441 2.09 2.64 -10.37
N LEU A 442 2.53 3.58 -11.21
CA LEU A 442 2.86 3.38 -12.62
C LEU A 442 4.37 3.46 -12.81
N ASP A 443 4.89 2.64 -13.74
CA ASP A 443 6.29 2.64 -14.17
C ASP A 443 7.29 2.58 -13.00
N PHE A 444 6.93 1.82 -11.96
CA PHE A 444 7.66 1.75 -10.70
C PHE A 444 9.09 1.19 -10.84
N ASP A 445 9.38 0.48 -11.92
CA ASP A 445 10.70 -0.05 -12.25
C ASP A 445 11.54 0.89 -13.13
N THR A 446 11.18 2.19 -13.18
CA THR A 446 11.88 3.21 -13.97
C THR A 446 12.46 4.33 -13.10
N ALA A 447 13.18 5.26 -13.73
CA ALA A 447 13.68 6.48 -13.09
C ALA A 447 12.58 7.55 -12.92
N ARG A 448 11.43 7.40 -13.59
CA ARG A 448 10.31 8.35 -13.52
C ARG A 448 8.99 7.65 -13.17
N PRO A 449 8.92 7.03 -12.01
CA PRO A 449 7.68 6.41 -11.54
C PRO A 449 6.60 7.47 -11.31
N MET A 450 5.33 7.04 -11.29
CA MET A 450 4.21 7.92 -10.97
C MET A 450 3.32 7.25 -9.93
N LEU A 451 3.09 7.93 -8.82
CA LEU A 451 2.15 7.53 -7.78
C LEU A 451 0.86 8.35 -7.89
N ILE A 452 -0.29 7.69 -7.81
CA ILE A 452 -1.62 8.29 -7.63
C ILE A 452 -2.17 7.72 -6.33
N SER A 453 -2.44 8.56 -5.32
CA SER A 453 -2.92 8.11 -4.02
C SER A 453 -3.65 9.23 -3.28
N GLY A 454 -4.59 8.88 -2.38
CA GLY A 454 -5.37 9.85 -1.60
C GLY A 454 -6.56 9.20 -0.91
N SER A 455 -7.65 9.94 -0.78
CA SER A 455 -8.93 9.45 -0.27
C SER A 455 -9.86 8.93 -1.37
N ALA A 456 -9.66 9.36 -2.63
CA ALA A 456 -10.55 9.12 -3.76
C ALA A 456 -10.62 7.65 -4.19
N ASN A 457 -11.82 7.12 -4.36
CA ASN A 457 -12.08 5.72 -4.74
C ASN A 457 -12.04 5.47 -6.26
N TYR A 458 -11.75 6.46 -7.07
CA TYR A 458 -11.76 6.38 -8.54
C TYR A 458 -13.11 5.92 -9.12
N SER A 459 -14.21 6.32 -8.51
CA SER A 459 -15.59 6.05 -8.92
C SER A 459 -16.30 7.35 -9.29
N VAL A 460 -17.45 7.26 -9.98
CA VAL A 460 -18.27 8.41 -10.32
C VAL A 460 -18.71 9.17 -9.05
N ASP A 461 -19.17 8.45 -8.02
CA ASP A 461 -19.56 9.09 -6.76
C ASP A 461 -18.40 9.81 -6.08
N SER A 462 -17.20 9.22 -6.13
CA SER A 462 -15.98 9.85 -5.60
C SER A 462 -15.62 11.12 -6.35
N SER A 463 -15.78 11.14 -7.67
CA SER A 463 -15.49 12.28 -8.54
C SER A 463 -16.53 13.40 -8.45
N GLU A 464 -17.82 13.06 -8.57
CA GLU A 464 -18.88 14.05 -8.77
C GLU A 464 -19.61 14.44 -7.49
N ASN A 465 -19.56 13.58 -6.45
CA ASN A 465 -20.45 13.70 -5.32
C ASN A 465 -19.77 13.85 -3.95
N ASN A 466 -18.57 13.32 -3.77
CA ASN A 466 -17.87 13.31 -2.48
C ASN A 466 -16.83 14.42 -2.38
N ASP A 467 -16.59 14.90 -1.15
CA ASP A 467 -15.41 15.72 -0.87
C ASP A 467 -14.20 14.79 -0.71
N GLU A 468 -13.26 14.80 -1.65
CA GLU A 468 -12.09 13.91 -1.69
C GLU A 468 -10.85 14.60 -2.23
N ASN A 469 -9.70 13.97 -2.03
CA ASN A 469 -8.43 14.44 -2.55
C ASN A 469 -7.59 13.32 -3.18
N THR A 470 -6.76 13.70 -4.15
CA THR A 470 -5.78 12.83 -4.79
C THR A 470 -4.47 13.57 -4.99
N LEU A 471 -3.37 12.93 -4.62
CA LEU A 471 -1.99 13.30 -4.94
C LEU A 471 -1.54 12.53 -6.19
N VAL A 472 -0.93 13.22 -7.15
CA VAL A 472 -0.18 12.61 -8.26
C VAL A 472 1.28 13.03 -8.12
N ILE A 473 2.17 12.10 -7.81
CA ILE A 473 3.60 12.33 -7.59
C ILE A 473 4.40 11.67 -8.70
N ARG A 474 5.24 12.46 -9.40
CA ARG A 474 6.00 12.02 -10.56
C ARG A 474 7.50 12.09 -10.31
N GLY A 475 8.22 11.05 -10.72
CA GLY A 475 9.69 11.03 -10.75
C GLY A 475 10.35 10.90 -9.37
N ASP A 476 9.57 10.73 -8.29
CA ASP A 476 10.13 10.44 -6.97
C ASP A 476 10.27 8.92 -6.76
N ALA A 477 11.46 8.41 -7.06
CA ALA A 477 11.77 7.00 -6.92
C ALA A 477 11.76 6.53 -5.46
N ARG A 478 12.05 7.40 -4.48
CA ARG A 478 11.98 7.08 -3.06
C ARG A 478 10.54 6.83 -2.63
N VAL A 479 9.64 7.75 -2.95
CA VAL A 479 8.20 7.60 -2.68
C VAL A 479 7.68 6.33 -3.35
N ALA A 480 8.01 6.11 -4.63
CA ALA A 480 7.59 4.93 -5.37
C ALA A 480 8.07 3.63 -4.72
N ASP A 481 9.34 3.54 -4.27
CA ASP A 481 9.89 2.34 -3.63
C ASP A 481 9.23 2.03 -2.28
N ILE A 482 8.89 3.08 -1.51
CA ILE A 482 8.15 2.94 -0.25
C ILE A 482 6.77 2.31 -0.51
N TYR A 483 6.03 2.84 -1.47
CA TYR A 483 4.72 2.29 -1.84
C TYR A 483 4.84 0.90 -2.47
N LEU A 484 5.83 0.67 -3.33
CA LEU A 484 6.05 -0.61 -4.00
C LEU A 484 6.27 -1.75 -3.00
N ALA A 485 7.14 -1.54 -2.00
CA ALA A 485 7.41 -2.55 -0.98
C ALA A 485 6.14 -2.94 -0.21
N GLU A 486 5.28 -1.98 0.09
CA GLU A 486 4.02 -2.21 0.78
C GLU A 486 2.97 -2.88 -0.12
N LEU A 487 2.83 -2.42 -1.34
CA LEU A 487 1.88 -2.99 -2.30
C LEU A 487 2.23 -4.44 -2.62
N PHE A 488 3.50 -4.80 -2.77
CA PHE A 488 3.91 -6.19 -2.95
C PHE A 488 3.69 -7.02 -1.69
N ARG A 489 3.88 -6.46 -0.49
CA ARG A 489 3.55 -7.16 0.76
C ARG A 489 2.08 -7.59 0.79
N LEU A 490 1.19 -6.67 0.47
CA LEU A 490 -0.24 -6.93 0.43
C LEU A 490 -0.61 -7.89 -0.72
N PHE A 491 -0.06 -7.64 -1.92
CA PHE A 491 -0.31 -8.47 -3.09
C PHE A 491 0.09 -9.94 -2.85
N ASP A 492 1.30 -10.19 -2.34
CA ASP A 492 1.78 -11.56 -2.10
C ASP A 492 0.98 -12.27 -1.01
N HIS A 493 0.60 -11.54 0.04
CA HIS A 493 -0.26 -12.07 1.10
C HIS A 493 -1.61 -12.55 0.54
N TYR A 494 -2.29 -11.72 -0.24
CA TYR A 494 -3.63 -12.06 -0.77
C TYR A 494 -3.58 -12.99 -1.98
N ARG A 495 -2.53 -12.92 -2.80
CA ARG A 495 -2.30 -13.84 -3.92
C ARG A 495 -2.27 -15.28 -3.45
N PHE A 496 -1.49 -15.57 -2.40
CA PHE A 496 -1.39 -16.93 -1.85
C PHE A 496 -2.77 -17.44 -1.42
N ARG A 497 -3.53 -16.63 -0.69
CA ARG A 497 -4.86 -16.98 -0.20
C ARG A 497 -5.87 -17.19 -1.32
N TYR A 498 -5.84 -16.31 -2.31
CA TYR A 498 -6.70 -16.43 -3.47
C TYR A 498 -6.44 -17.71 -4.24
N ASN A 499 -5.20 -17.98 -4.59
CA ASN A 499 -4.80 -19.17 -5.35
C ASN A 499 -5.10 -20.46 -4.57
N TRP A 500 -4.86 -20.46 -3.27
CA TRP A 500 -5.20 -21.60 -2.40
C TRP A 500 -6.70 -21.87 -2.36
N SER A 501 -7.52 -20.83 -2.33
CA SER A 501 -8.98 -20.94 -2.28
C SER A 501 -9.62 -21.22 -3.65
N HIS A 502 -8.92 -20.95 -4.76
CA HIS A 502 -9.41 -21.05 -6.13
C HIS A 502 -8.43 -21.81 -7.04
N PRO A 503 -8.23 -23.11 -6.84
CA PRO A 503 -7.22 -23.89 -7.54
C PRO A 503 -7.38 -23.88 -9.07
N ALA A 504 -8.60 -23.90 -9.60
CA ALA A 504 -8.85 -23.80 -11.03
C ALA A 504 -8.40 -22.48 -11.65
N ALA A 505 -8.38 -21.39 -10.87
CA ALA A 505 -7.89 -20.08 -11.32
C ALA A 505 -6.36 -20.01 -11.39
N ALA A 506 -5.66 -20.93 -10.72
CA ALA A 506 -4.22 -21.03 -10.71
C ALA A 506 -3.66 -21.87 -11.90
N GLY A 507 -4.54 -22.34 -12.79
CA GLY A 507 -4.12 -23.15 -13.94
C GLY A 507 -3.85 -24.63 -13.63
N GLU A 508 -4.25 -25.10 -12.46
CA GLU A 508 -4.12 -26.49 -12.07
C GLU A 508 -5.40 -27.27 -12.45
N GLU A 509 -5.36 -27.96 -13.59
CA GLU A 509 -6.35 -28.98 -13.95
C GLU A 509 -6.03 -30.27 -13.16
N GLY A 510 -6.83 -30.55 -12.14
CA GLY A 510 -6.71 -31.77 -11.36
C GLY A 510 -7.48 -31.71 -10.05
N GLY A 511 -8.82 -31.78 -10.13
CA GLY A 511 -9.69 -31.87 -8.95
C GLY A 511 -9.66 -33.25 -8.32
N GLY A 512 -8.73 -33.52 -7.43
CA GLY A 512 -8.77 -34.62 -6.48
C GLY A 512 -9.05 -34.09 -5.08
N THR A 513 -9.90 -34.77 -4.32
CA THR A 513 -10.24 -34.47 -2.92
C THR A 513 -9.11 -34.88 -1.95
N GLU A 514 -7.88 -35.11 -2.41
CA GLU A 514 -6.73 -35.33 -1.55
C GLU A 514 -6.26 -34.01 -0.95
N ALA A 515 -5.82 -34.04 0.30
CA ALA A 515 -5.30 -32.90 1.04
C ALA A 515 -4.17 -32.26 0.21
N ARG A 516 -4.42 -31.07 -0.35
CA ARG A 516 -3.51 -30.35 -1.21
C ARG A 516 -2.40 -29.76 -0.35
N ARG A 517 -1.19 -30.23 -0.55
CA ARG A 517 -0.01 -29.67 0.13
C ARG A 517 0.61 -28.56 -0.72
N ALA A 518 0.91 -27.46 -0.09
CA ALA A 518 1.77 -26.44 -0.70
C ALA A 518 3.23 -26.92 -0.54
N VAL A 519 3.83 -27.44 -1.61
CA VAL A 519 5.19 -27.96 -1.60
C VAL A 519 6.05 -27.30 -2.68
N LEU A 520 7.34 -27.26 -2.45
CA LEU A 520 8.34 -26.87 -3.46
C LEU A 520 8.51 -28.00 -4.49
N ASP A 521 8.83 -27.63 -5.72
CA ASP A 521 9.23 -28.56 -6.76
C ASP A 521 10.66 -29.06 -6.46
N ASP A 522 10.87 -30.35 -6.45
CA ASP A 522 12.18 -30.98 -6.21
C ASP A 522 13.02 -31.17 -7.50
N THR A 523 12.57 -30.54 -8.58
CA THR A 523 13.24 -30.48 -9.88
C THR A 523 13.46 -29.04 -10.35
N PRO A 524 14.40 -28.79 -11.31
CA PRO A 524 14.61 -27.45 -11.85
C PRO A 524 13.46 -26.94 -12.76
N ALA A 525 12.42 -27.77 -13.04
CA ALA A 525 11.31 -27.45 -13.93
C ALA A 525 10.50 -26.21 -13.45
N TRP A 526 10.51 -25.88 -12.15
CA TRP A 526 9.91 -24.67 -11.63
C TRP A 526 10.39 -23.39 -12.34
N THR A 527 11.62 -23.43 -12.95
CA THR A 527 12.19 -22.29 -13.67
C THR A 527 11.61 -22.08 -15.06
N ASP A 528 10.98 -23.10 -15.67
CA ASP A 528 10.58 -23.07 -17.09
C ASP A 528 9.67 -21.91 -17.43
N ARG A 529 8.69 -21.60 -16.59
CA ARG A 529 7.78 -20.45 -16.77
C ARG A 529 8.49 -19.09 -16.80
N TYR A 530 9.73 -19.02 -16.32
CA TYR A 530 10.53 -17.78 -16.30
C TYR A 530 11.46 -17.64 -17.51
N TYR A 531 11.65 -18.71 -18.30
CA TYR A 531 12.63 -18.72 -19.39
C TYR A 531 12.07 -19.21 -20.73
N ALA A 532 11.05 -20.07 -20.75
CA ALA A 532 10.53 -20.69 -21.97
C ALA A 532 9.97 -19.69 -22.98
N ASP A 533 9.27 -18.64 -22.52
CA ASP A 533 8.75 -17.55 -23.36
C ASP A 533 9.14 -16.20 -22.79
N ALA A 534 9.85 -15.42 -23.58
CA ALA A 534 10.27 -14.07 -23.22
C ALA A 534 9.09 -13.11 -22.98
N ASN A 535 7.90 -13.43 -23.48
CA ASN A 535 6.68 -12.63 -23.29
C ASN A 535 5.82 -13.13 -22.11
N ASP A 536 6.20 -14.22 -21.46
CA ASP A 536 5.52 -14.68 -20.25
C ASP A 536 5.64 -13.63 -19.15
N PRO A 537 4.56 -13.31 -18.40
CA PRO A 537 4.60 -12.35 -17.30
C PRO A 537 5.69 -12.66 -16.27
N HIS A 538 5.99 -13.94 -15.99
CA HIS A 538 7.06 -14.32 -15.07
C HIS A 538 8.44 -13.97 -15.63
N ALA A 539 8.65 -14.19 -16.94
CA ALA A 539 9.90 -13.83 -17.59
C ALA A 539 10.08 -12.30 -17.66
N ILE A 540 8.99 -11.56 -17.88
CA ILE A 540 8.99 -10.09 -17.84
C ILE A 540 9.29 -9.61 -16.42
N GLU A 541 8.59 -10.13 -15.40
CA GLU A 541 8.80 -9.80 -13.97
C GLU A 541 10.26 -10.00 -13.58
N ARG A 542 10.84 -11.19 -13.85
CA ARG A 542 12.23 -11.52 -13.57
C ARG A 542 13.20 -10.50 -14.13
N ARG A 543 13.07 -10.16 -15.44
CA ARG A 543 13.99 -9.24 -16.12
C ARG A 543 13.78 -7.78 -15.72
N GLN A 544 12.53 -7.33 -15.55
CA GLN A 544 12.25 -5.93 -15.28
C GLN A 544 12.59 -5.55 -13.85
N LEU A 545 12.17 -6.36 -12.88
CA LEU A 545 12.39 -6.03 -11.46
C LEU A 545 13.86 -6.19 -11.05
N SER A 546 14.60 -7.14 -11.65
CA SER A 546 16.03 -7.29 -11.38
C SER A 546 16.89 -6.20 -12.03
N ARG A 547 16.39 -5.54 -13.08
CA ARG A 547 17.11 -4.52 -13.85
C ARG A 547 16.23 -3.29 -14.11
N PRO A 548 15.88 -2.53 -13.06
CA PRO A 548 15.10 -1.33 -13.22
C PRO A 548 15.86 -0.29 -14.06
N LEU A 549 15.12 0.49 -14.84
CA LEU A 549 15.71 1.60 -15.58
C LEU A 549 16.07 2.73 -14.60
N THR A 550 17.34 3.08 -14.51
CA THR A 550 17.85 4.13 -13.62
C THR A 550 18.00 5.49 -14.32
N ALA A 551 17.91 5.51 -15.65
CA ALA A 551 17.87 6.73 -16.45
C ALA A 551 16.63 6.70 -17.34
N ALA A 552 16.05 7.88 -17.62
CA ALA A 552 15.02 7.97 -18.65
C ALA A 552 15.65 7.51 -19.98
N PRO A 553 14.94 6.71 -20.79
CA PRO A 553 15.39 6.51 -22.17
C PRO A 553 15.50 7.89 -22.82
N ALA A 554 16.65 8.13 -23.46
CA ALA A 554 16.97 9.38 -24.16
C ALA A 554 15.98 9.66 -25.29
#